data_eda398557807f177dad74dcce27a3d1f
#
_entry.id   eda398557807f177dad74dcce27a3d1f
#
_cell.length_a   1.000
_cell.length_b   1.000
_cell.length_c   1.000
_cell.angle_alpha   90.00
_cell.angle_beta   90.00
_cell.angle_gamma   90.00
#
_symmetry.space_group_name_H-M   'P 1'
#
loop_
_entity.id
_entity.type
_entity.pdbx_description
1 polymer ?
#
loop_
_entity_poly.entity_id
_entity_poly.type
_entity_poly.pdbx_seq_one_letter_code
_entity_poly.pdbx_strand_id
1 'polypeptide(L)'
;MLFIASTLLGYVSYKQLPVELLPNAELPVLYVSVSAQQDVDPAYMESEVVIPLEGAISSVGGVDRIESEVSSRQSSIRIDFKNNVNFKTTSLRLEEKMKEIAPSLPEGFTVRVQKMDLSRANSTFMSLQVRGSGGIDRVRNIV
;
A
#
# COMPACT_ATOMS: atom_id res chain seq x y z
N MET A 1 9.42 27.04 44.86
CA MET A 1 9.81 27.52 43.53
C MET A 1 10.35 26.41 42.62
N LEU A 2 11.25 25.54 43.11
CA LEU A 2 11.82 24.42 42.32
C LEU A 2 10.74 23.44 41.82
N PHE A 3 9.74 23.08 42.61
CA PHE A 3 8.65 22.17 42.22
C PHE A 3 7.78 22.73 41.10
N ILE A 4 7.48 24.03 41.12
CA ILE A 4 6.66 24.67 40.07
C ILE A 4 7.43 24.68 38.75
N ALA A 5 8.75 24.97 38.75
CA ALA A 5 9.59 24.95 37.61
C ALA A 5 9.70 23.51 36.98
N SER A 6 9.85 22.51 37.84
CA SER A 6 9.92 21.10 37.39
C SER A 6 8.60 20.64 36.77
N THR A 7 7.46 21.01 37.34
CA THR A 7 6.13 20.65 36.79
C THR A 7 5.86 21.33 35.46
N LEU A 8 6.25 22.61 35.32
CA LEU A 8 6.14 23.34 34.06
C LEU A 8 7.03 22.70 32.95
N LEU A 9 8.27 22.35 33.32
CA LEU A 9 9.20 21.70 32.40
C LEU A 9 8.66 20.34 31.93
N GLY A 10 8.11 19.55 32.86
CA GLY A 10 7.48 18.26 32.54
C GLY A 10 6.25 18.41 31.64
N TYR A 11 5.42 19.42 31.89
CA TYR A 11 4.25 19.71 31.05
C TYR A 11 4.64 20.14 29.62
N VAL A 12 5.65 21.00 29.48
CA VAL A 12 6.16 21.43 28.17
C VAL A 12 6.78 20.25 27.43
N SER A 13 7.59 19.43 28.10
CA SER A 13 8.19 18.22 27.51
C SER A 13 7.11 17.21 27.07
N TYR A 14 6.07 17.03 27.84
CA TYR A 14 4.94 16.16 27.49
C TYR A 14 4.21 16.63 26.21
N LYS A 15 4.01 17.94 26.06
CA LYS A 15 3.39 18.54 24.86
C LYS A 15 4.26 18.45 23.60
N GLN A 16 5.57 18.31 23.76
CA GLN A 16 6.52 18.19 22.66
C GLN A 16 6.83 16.73 22.27
N LEU A 17 6.34 15.75 23.03
CA LEU A 17 6.44 14.35 22.62
C LEU A 17 5.60 14.14 21.36
N PRO A 18 6.22 13.85 20.20
CA PRO A 18 5.49 13.43 19.02
C PRO A 18 4.86 12.05 19.32
N VAL A 19 3.56 12.03 19.57
CA VAL A 19 2.79 10.79 19.73
C VAL A 19 2.48 10.27 18.33
N GLU A 20 3.50 9.87 17.60
CA GLU A 20 3.31 9.11 16.36
C GLU A 20 3.14 7.65 16.75
N LEU A 21 1.91 7.15 16.66
CA LEU A 21 1.56 5.73 16.87
C LEU A 21 2.31 4.79 15.94
N LEU A 22 2.72 5.30 14.78
CA LEU A 22 3.58 4.61 13.83
C LEU A 22 4.61 5.63 13.32
N PRO A 23 5.92 5.31 13.34
CA PRO A 23 6.89 6.15 12.67
C PRO A 23 6.49 6.27 11.19
N ASN A 24 6.62 7.48 10.61
CA ASN A 24 6.45 7.72 9.17
C ASN A 24 7.57 7.00 8.36
N ALA A 25 7.83 5.74 8.69
CA ALA A 25 8.68 4.87 7.92
C ALA A 25 7.88 4.47 6.69
N GLU A 26 8.19 5.09 5.56
CA GLU A 26 7.77 4.56 4.27
C GLU A 26 8.32 3.12 4.20
N LEU A 27 7.42 2.15 4.35
CA LEU A 27 7.82 0.76 4.14
C LEU A 27 8.31 0.64 2.70
N PRO A 28 9.49 0.07 2.45
CA PRO A 28 10.02 -0.08 1.10
C PRO A 28 9.29 -1.21 0.35
N VAL A 29 7.96 -1.08 0.25
CA VAL A 29 7.06 -2.04 -0.38
C VAL A 29 6.20 -1.32 -1.41
N LEU A 30 6.15 -1.88 -2.62
CA LEU A 30 5.25 -1.45 -3.68
C LEU A 30 4.32 -2.60 -4.08
N TYR A 31 3.15 -2.23 -4.57
CA TYR A 31 2.20 -3.16 -5.17
C TYR A 31 1.98 -2.79 -6.63
N VAL A 32 2.05 -3.77 -7.50
CA VAL A 32 1.61 -3.65 -8.89
C VAL A 32 0.31 -4.44 -9.01
N SER A 33 -0.78 -3.74 -9.26
CA SER A 33 -2.09 -4.35 -9.48
C SER A 33 -2.35 -4.45 -10.98
N VAL A 34 -2.76 -5.62 -11.41
CA VAL A 34 -3.24 -5.88 -12.76
C VAL A 34 -4.72 -6.18 -12.70
N SER A 35 -5.51 -5.57 -13.56
CA SER A 35 -6.93 -5.88 -13.71
C SER A 35 -7.26 -6.22 -15.15
N ALA A 36 -8.00 -7.30 -15.34
CA ALA A 36 -8.55 -7.72 -16.63
C ALA A 36 -9.97 -7.15 -16.80
N GLN A 37 -10.32 -6.74 -18.02
CA GLN A 37 -11.67 -6.26 -18.35
C GLN A 37 -12.70 -7.40 -18.33
N GLN A 38 -12.27 -8.62 -18.58
CA GLN A 38 -13.10 -9.83 -18.59
C GLN A 38 -12.44 -10.91 -17.74
N ASP A 39 -13.22 -11.94 -17.38
CA ASP A 39 -12.67 -13.10 -16.70
C ASP A 39 -11.76 -13.86 -17.68
N VAL A 40 -10.54 -14.14 -17.24
CA VAL A 40 -9.55 -14.91 -17.99
C VAL A 40 -9.11 -16.13 -17.17
N ASP A 41 -8.55 -17.12 -17.85
CA ASP A 41 -7.91 -18.23 -17.14
C ASP A 41 -6.74 -17.70 -16.29
N PRO A 42 -6.68 -18.02 -14.99
CA PRO A 42 -5.55 -17.61 -14.14
C PRO A 42 -4.18 -18.05 -14.69
N ALA A 43 -4.09 -19.23 -15.31
CA ALA A 43 -2.86 -19.68 -15.94
C ALA A 43 -2.44 -18.81 -17.16
N TYR A 44 -3.42 -18.32 -17.93
CA TYR A 44 -3.19 -17.36 -19.00
C TYR A 44 -2.71 -16.00 -18.44
N MET A 45 -3.39 -15.49 -17.39
CA MET A 45 -2.96 -14.25 -16.74
C MET A 45 -1.54 -14.36 -16.17
N GLU A 46 -1.21 -15.49 -15.57
CA GLU A 46 0.12 -15.75 -15.04
C GLU A 46 1.18 -15.73 -16.14
N SER A 47 1.00 -16.53 -17.21
CA SER A 47 2.00 -16.68 -18.27
C SER A 47 2.17 -15.43 -19.14
N GLU A 48 1.08 -14.78 -19.52
CA GLU A 48 1.10 -13.69 -20.49
C GLU A 48 1.24 -12.30 -19.89
N VAL A 49 0.94 -12.17 -18.57
CA VAL A 49 0.95 -10.87 -17.93
C VAL A 49 1.88 -10.83 -16.71
N VAL A 50 1.71 -11.76 -15.76
CA VAL A 50 2.44 -11.69 -14.47
C VAL A 50 3.91 -12.01 -14.67
N ILE A 51 4.25 -13.11 -15.35
CA ILE A 51 5.65 -13.49 -15.60
C ILE A 51 6.44 -12.41 -16.36
N PRO A 52 5.93 -11.80 -17.45
CA PRO A 52 6.60 -10.67 -18.08
C PRO A 52 6.79 -9.46 -17.16
N LEU A 53 5.79 -9.14 -16.33
CA LEU A 53 5.89 -8.06 -15.34
C LEU A 53 6.93 -8.35 -14.27
N GLU A 54 6.97 -9.56 -13.72
CA GLU A 54 7.99 -9.99 -12.76
C GLU A 54 9.40 -9.91 -13.35
N GLY A 55 9.55 -10.30 -14.61
CA GLY A 55 10.82 -10.16 -15.35
C GLY A 55 11.26 -8.71 -15.44
N ALA A 56 10.35 -7.79 -15.77
CA ALA A 56 10.61 -6.36 -15.81
C ALA A 56 10.93 -5.79 -14.42
N ILE A 57 10.17 -6.17 -13.38
CA ILE A 57 10.39 -5.76 -12.00
C ILE A 57 11.76 -6.22 -11.50
N SER A 58 12.13 -7.46 -11.78
CA SER A 58 13.43 -8.03 -11.39
C SER A 58 14.62 -7.29 -11.98
N SER A 59 14.43 -6.63 -13.13
CA SER A 59 15.46 -5.79 -13.76
C SER A 59 15.69 -4.46 -13.03
N VAL A 60 14.77 -4.05 -12.16
CA VAL A 60 14.89 -2.84 -11.34
C VAL A 60 15.82 -3.12 -10.18
N GLY A 61 16.92 -2.35 -10.09
CA GLY A 61 17.90 -2.53 -9.00
C GLY A 61 17.29 -2.29 -7.62
N GLY A 62 17.66 -3.14 -6.66
CA GLY A 62 17.25 -2.99 -5.26
C GLY A 62 16.03 -3.78 -4.84
N VAL A 63 15.43 -4.57 -5.72
CA VAL A 63 14.40 -5.55 -5.38
C VAL A 63 15.00 -6.64 -4.50
N ASP A 64 14.31 -7.00 -3.42
CA ASP A 64 14.67 -8.06 -2.50
C ASP A 64 13.80 -9.30 -2.72
N ARG A 65 12.48 -9.10 -2.81
CA ARG A 65 11.50 -10.16 -2.98
C ARG A 65 10.33 -9.72 -3.86
N ILE A 66 9.80 -10.64 -4.63
CA ILE A 66 8.58 -10.49 -5.42
C ILE A 66 7.63 -11.62 -5.00
N GLU A 67 6.39 -11.28 -4.69
CA GLU A 67 5.33 -12.22 -4.38
C GLU A 67 4.10 -11.86 -5.22
N SER A 68 3.57 -12.82 -5.97
CA SER A 68 2.43 -12.61 -6.86
C SER A 68 1.25 -13.46 -6.45
N GLU A 69 0.09 -12.86 -6.49
CA GLU A 69 -1.20 -13.52 -6.31
C GLU A 69 -2.04 -13.31 -7.57
N VAL A 70 -2.52 -14.40 -8.16
CA VAL A 70 -3.22 -14.39 -9.45
C VAL A 70 -4.64 -14.94 -9.28
N SER A 71 -5.62 -14.24 -9.86
CA SER A 71 -7.00 -14.69 -9.97
C SER A 71 -7.53 -14.43 -11.39
N SER A 72 -8.75 -14.87 -11.69
CA SER A 72 -9.34 -14.75 -13.03
C SER A 72 -9.55 -13.30 -13.51
N ARG A 73 -9.59 -12.33 -12.62
CA ARG A 73 -9.90 -10.91 -12.96
C ARG A 73 -8.84 -9.93 -12.52
N GLN A 74 -8.04 -10.33 -11.55
CA GLN A 74 -7.07 -9.43 -10.91
C GLN A 74 -5.83 -10.20 -10.50
N SER A 75 -4.69 -9.55 -10.64
CA SER A 75 -3.44 -9.99 -10.04
C SER A 75 -2.83 -8.88 -9.20
N SER A 76 -2.16 -9.25 -8.14
CA SER A 76 -1.42 -8.35 -7.27
C SER A 76 0.01 -8.85 -7.11
N ILE A 77 0.96 -8.02 -7.46
CA ILE A 77 2.40 -8.31 -7.33
C ILE A 77 2.94 -7.41 -6.22
N ARG A 78 3.35 -8.01 -5.12
CA ARG A 78 4.03 -7.34 -4.02
C ARG A 78 5.52 -7.35 -4.26
N ILE A 79 6.16 -6.19 -4.08
CA ILE A 79 7.57 -5.98 -4.31
C ILE A 79 8.18 -5.41 -3.05
N ASP A 80 9.02 -6.17 -2.38
CA ASP A 80 9.82 -5.73 -1.24
C ASP A 80 11.20 -5.26 -1.73
N PHE A 81 11.63 -4.09 -1.28
CA PHE A 81 12.94 -3.53 -1.62
C PHE A 81 13.90 -3.63 -0.45
N LYS A 82 15.19 -3.71 -0.76
CA LYS A 82 16.26 -3.68 0.24
C LYS A 82 16.27 -2.36 1.00
N ASN A 83 16.55 -2.40 2.29
CA ASN A 83 16.55 -1.22 3.17
C ASN A 83 17.62 -0.16 2.81
N ASN A 84 18.63 -0.53 2.02
CA ASN A 84 19.73 0.35 1.63
C ASN A 84 19.50 1.11 0.32
N VAL A 85 18.33 0.98 -0.31
CA VAL A 85 18.00 1.68 -1.56
C VAL A 85 17.23 2.98 -1.29
N ASN A 86 17.40 3.95 -2.17
CA ASN A 86 16.56 5.15 -2.16
C ASN A 86 15.18 4.81 -2.73
N PHE A 87 14.22 4.56 -1.83
CA PHE A 87 12.86 4.12 -2.18
C PHE A 87 12.18 5.06 -3.19
N LYS A 88 12.34 6.37 -3.03
CA LYS A 88 11.75 7.36 -3.94
C LYS A 88 12.27 7.21 -5.38
N THR A 89 13.59 7.08 -5.53
CA THR A 89 14.20 6.89 -6.86
C THR A 89 13.85 5.54 -7.47
N THR A 90 13.84 4.49 -6.64
CA THR A 90 13.53 3.12 -7.09
C THR A 90 12.06 2.98 -7.49
N SER A 91 11.14 3.62 -6.74
CA SER A 91 9.73 3.62 -7.11
C SER A 91 9.45 4.32 -8.44
N LEU A 92 10.14 5.44 -8.72
CA LEU A 92 10.02 6.12 -10.02
C LEU A 92 10.53 5.24 -11.17
N ARG A 93 11.68 4.59 -11.00
CA ARG A 93 12.21 3.65 -12.00
C ARG A 93 11.27 2.48 -12.26
N LEU A 94 10.64 1.97 -11.23
CA LEU A 94 9.61 0.92 -11.37
C LEU A 94 8.40 1.43 -12.16
N GLU A 95 7.90 2.63 -11.83
CA GLU A 95 6.79 3.24 -12.56
C GLU A 95 7.11 3.45 -14.05
N GLU A 96 8.33 3.92 -14.35
CA GLU A 96 8.82 4.06 -15.74
C GLU A 96 8.88 2.70 -16.44
N LYS A 97 9.43 1.68 -15.77
CA LYS A 97 9.53 0.34 -16.33
C LYS A 97 8.15 -0.30 -16.57
N MET A 98 7.19 -0.07 -15.68
CA MET A 98 5.80 -0.53 -15.88
C MET A 98 5.13 0.17 -17.06
N LYS A 99 5.38 1.45 -17.28
CA LYS A 99 4.88 2.19 -18.46
C LYS A 99 5.51 1.70 -19.76
N GLU A 100 6.78 1.31 -19.72
CA GLU A 100 7.49 0.76 -20.89
C GLU A 100 6.92 -0.60 -21.30
N ILE A 101 6.63 -1.48 -20.35
CA ILE A 101 6.14 -2.83 -20.63
C ILE A 101 4.62 -2.90 -20.88
N ALA A 102 3.84 -1.97 -20.32
CA ALA A 102 2.38 -1.98 -20.44
C ALA A 102 1.85 -2.13 -21.87
N PRO A 103 2.44 -1.46 -22.90
CA PRO A 103 1.99 -1.62 -24.30
C PRO A 103 2.29 -2.99 -24.90
N SER A 104 3.20 -3.77 -24.33
CA SER A 104 3.55 -5.12 -24.82
C SER A 104 2.67 -6.23 -24.23
N LEU A 105 1.83 -5.88 -23.23
CA LEU A 105 0.88 -6.81 -22.63
C LEU A 105 -0.33 -7.01 -23.57
N PRO A 106 -1.02 -8.15 -23.47
CA PRO A 106 -2.26 -8.39 -24.23
C PRO A 106 -3.30 -7.29 -23.97
N GLU A 107 -4.15 -7.04 -24.98
CA GLU A 107 -5.25 -6.08 -24.84
C GLU A 107 -6.23 -6.49 -23.73
N GLY A 108 -6.82 -5.50 -23.05
CA GLY A 108 -7.79 -5.73 -21.99
C GLY A 108 -7.21 -5.81 -20.58
N PHE A 109 -5.89 -5.66 -20.44
CA PHE A 109 -5.24 -5.58 -19.12
C PHE A 109 -4.85 -4.14 -18.77
N THR A 110 -5.02 -3.79 -17.50
CA THR A 110 -4.62 -2.48 -16.95
C THR A 110 -3.67 -2.69 -15.79
N VAL A 111 -2.49 -2.08 -15.88
CA VAL A 111 -1.45 -2.15 -14.83
C VAL A 111 -1.43 -0.85 -14.04
N ARG A 112 -1.36 -0.94 -12.71
CA ARG A 112 -1.25 0.21 -11.79
C ARG A 112 -0.22 -0.06 -10.73
N VAL A 113 0.68 0.90 -10.49
CA VAL A 113 1.63 0.87 -9.39
C VAL A 113 1.05 1.62 -8.20
N GLN A 114 1.06 1.00 -7.03
CA GLN A 114 0.53 1.58 -5.79
C GLN A 114 1.59 1.53 -4.70
N LYS A 115 1.75 2.64 -3.98
CA LYS A 115 2.56 2.71 -2.77
C LYS A 115 1.72 2.36 -1.57
N MET A 116 2.26 1.59 -0.63
CA MET A 116 1.58 1.37 0.63
C MET A 116 1.69 2.62 1.49
N ASP A 117 0.62 3.38 1.56
CA ASP A 117 0.51 4.57 2.41
C ASP A 117 -0.16 4.17 3.74
N LEU A 118 0.67 3.94 4.76
CA LEU A 118 0.20 3.59 6.10
C LEU A 118 -0.58 4.73 6.77
N SER A 119 -0.41 5.98 6.31
CA SER A 119 -1.17 7.11 6.84
C SER A 119 -2.64 7.02 6.48
N ARG A 120 -2.97 6.40 5.33
CA ARG A 120 -4.35 6.11 4.94
C ARG A 120 -4.94 4.90 5.67
N ALA A 121 -4.11 3.95 6.08
CA ALA A 121 -4.56 2.81 6.87
C ALA A 121 -5.15 3.26 8.22
N ASN A 122 -4.56 4.26 8.87
CA ASN A 122 -5.04 4.80 10.14
C ASN A 122 -6.47 5.39 10.06
N SER A 123 -6.90 5.90 8.92
CA SER A 123 -8.27 6.43 8.75
C SER A 123 -9.32 5.33 8.55
N THR A 124 -8.90 4.12 8.18
CA THR A 124 -9.80 2.99 7.87
C THR A 124 -10.00 2.05 9.07
N PHE A 125 -9.13 2.11 10.10
CA PHE A 125 -9.25 1.24 11.29
C PHE A 125 -10.43 1.59 12.21
N MET A 126 -11.12 2.71 12.00
CA MET A 126 -12.31 3.09 12.75
C MET A 126 -13.59 3.07 11.89
N SER A 127 -13.88 1.99 11.21
CA SER A 127 -15.24 1.75 10.74
C SER A 127 -16.03 0.98 11.80
N LEU A 128 -16.74 1.70 12.64
CA LEU A 128 -17.66 1.13 13.62
C LEU A 128 -18.89 0.60 12.87
N GLN A 129 -18.97 -0.71 12.63
CA GLN A 129 -20.14 -1.33 12.04
C GLN A 129 -21.17 -1.64 13.14
N VAL A 130 -22.09 -0.71 13.40
CA VAL A 130 -23.20 -0.94 14.32
C VAL A 130 -24.28 -1.77 13.63
N ARG A 131 -24.44 -3.03 14.02
CA ARG A 131 -25.58 -3.89 13.62
C ARG A 131 -26.61 -3.85 14.73
N GLY A 132 -27.75 -3.23 14.46
CA GLY A 132 -28.93 -3.27 15.31
C GLY A 132 -30.08 -4.00 14.62
N SER A 133 -30.85 -4.79 15.38
CA SER A 133 -32.11 -5.45 14.90
C SER A 133 -33.31 -4.49 14.84
N GLY A 134 -33.09 -3.17 14.91
CA GLY A 134 -34.12 -2.13 14.84
C GLY A 134 -33.89 -1.21 13.67
N GLY A 135 -34.99 -0.65 13.12
CA GLY A 135 -34.92 0.26 11.97
C GLY A 135 -33.97 1.45 12.17
N ILE A 136 -33.56 2.05 11.06
CA ILE A 136 -32.57 3.14 10.93
C ILE A 136 -32.80 4.30 11.92
N ASP A 137 -34.06 4.54 12.32
CA ASP A 137 -34.43 5.63 13.22
C ASP A 137 -33.98 5.42 14.67
N ARG A 138 -33.71 4.18 15.11
CA ARG A 138 -33.18 3.88 16.45
C ARG A 138 -31.67 4.06 16.55
N VAL A 139 -30.95 3.94 15.47
CA VAL A 139 -29.48 4.06 15.46
C VAL A 139 -29.06 5.53 15.53
N ARG A 140 -29.90 6.45 15.00
CA ARG A 140 -29.61 7.90 14.98
C ARG A 140 -29.67 8.56 16.37
N ASN A 141 -30.34 7.95 17.34
CA ASN A 141 -30.51 8.51 18.69
C ASN A 141 -29.46 8.01 19.70
N ILE A 142 -28.43 7.25 19.27
CA ILE A 142 -27.39 6.68 20.14
C ILE A 142 -26.02 7.31 19.88
N VAL A 143 -25.89 8.22 18.89
CA VAL A 143 -24.62 8.93 18.57
C VAL A 143 -24.69 10.36 19.05
#